data_7d4ab64edba1557ee9afcf6e6a67a377
#
_entry.id   7d4ab64edba1557ee9afcf6e6a67a377
#
_cell.length_a   1.000
_cell.length_b   1.000
_cell.length_c   1.000
_cell.angle_alpha   90.00
_cell.angle_beta   90.00
_cell.angle_gamma   90.00
#
_symmetry.space_group_name_H-M   'P 1'
#
loop_
_entity.id
_entity.type
_entity.pdbx_description
1 polymer ?
#
loop_
_entity_poly.entity_id
_entity_poly.type
_entity_poly.pdbx_seq_one_letter_code
_entity_poly.pdbx_strand_id
1 'polypeptide(L)'
;EWEEAHKEYDLTYVWGYDFSESNRAARMVEHNPQASHLFPLIDKYLRKEDVHGYFDNNFSFARPRMYDMGYPNNNCVGCIKGAMGYWNKIRVDFPEVFARRAEMERVLGHSILKESDGTPLYLDELDPDRGNLNTEVFPDCSIMCYIADQK
;
A
#
# COMPACT_ATOMS: atom_id res chain seq x y z
N GLU A 1 -18.70 2.87 -14.35
CA GLU A 1 -19.23 1.89 -15.36
C GLU A 1 -19.92 0.70 -14.71
N TRP A 2 -19.26 -0.06 -13.80
CA TRP A 2 -19.86 -1.23 -13.16
C TRP A 2 -21.05 -0.87 -12.27
N GLU A 3 -20.93 0.16 -11.44
CA GLU A 3 -22.01 0.65 -10.58
C GLU A 3 -23.22 1.16 -11.39
N GLU A 4 -22.97 1.85 -12.51
CA GLU A 4 -24.04 2.33 -13.40
C GLU A 4 -24.75 1.16 -14.10
N ALA A 5 -24.03 0.10 -14.46
CA ALA A 5 -24.60 -1.11 -15.04
C ALA A 5 -25.44 -1.93 -14.04
N HIS A 6 -25.28 -1.70 -12.73
CA HIS A 6 -25.96 -2.43 -11.64
C HIS A 6 -26.78 -1.52 -10.73
N LYS A 7 -27.18 -0.35 -11.24
CA LYS A 7 -27.94 0.65 -10.46
C LYS A 7 -29.34 0.22 -9.98
N GLU A 8 -29.85 -0.89 -10.51
CA GLU A 8 -31.10 -1.51 -10.05
C GLU A 8 -30.93 -2.33 -8.76
N TYR A 9 -29.69 -2.56 -8.30
CA TYR A 9 -29.39 -3.31 -7.06
C TYR A 9 -28.96 -2.38 -5.95
N ASP A 10 -29.31 -2.73 -4.72
CA ASP A 10 -28.76 -2.11 -3.52
C ASP A 10 -27.35 -2.64 -3.26
N LEU A 11 -26.34 -1.91 -3.72
CA LEU A 11 -24.95 -2.32 -3.61
C LEU A 11 -24.42 -2.13 -2.18
N THR A 12 -23.77 -3.16 -1.67
CA THR A 12 -23.05 -3.12 -0.39
C THR A 12 -21.58 -3.42 -0.63
N TYR A 13 -20.70 -2.50 -0.23
CA TYR A 13 -19.26 -2.67 -0.32
C TYR A 13 -18.72 -3.34 0.93
N VAL A 14 -18.03 -4.46 0.78
CA VAL A 14 -17.35 -5.16 1.87
C VAL A 14 -15.86 -4.82 1.83
N TRP A 15 -15.35 -4.22 2.90
CA TRP A 15 -13.98 -3.73 3.00
C TRP A 15 -13.13 -4.62 3.91
N GLY A 16 -11.92 -4.95 3.46
CA GLY A 16 -10.94 -5.72 4.22
C GLY A 16 -10.08 -4.85 5.16
N TYR A 17 -10.60 -3.74 5.68
CA TYR A 17 -9.90 -2.94 6.67
C TYR A 17 -9.89 -3.65 8.02
N ASP A 18 -8.71 -3.78 8.63
CA ASP A 18 -8.56 -4.33 9.96
C ASP A 18 -8.90 -3.31 11.06
N PHE A 19 -8.91 -3.74 12.32
CA PHE A 19 -9.29 -2.89 13.44
C PHE A 19 -8.40 -1.65 13.61
N SER A 20 -7.12 -1.71 13.23
CA SER A 20 -6.20 -0.57 13.27
C SER A 20 -6.53 0.51 12.23
N GLU A 21 -7.28 0.15 11.18
CA GLU A 21 -7.69 1.04 10.10
C GLU A 21 -9.08 1.69 10.32
N SER A 22 -9.65 1.61 11.53
CA SER A 22 -10.99 2.13 11.84
C SER A 22 -11.20 3.61 11.45
N ASN A 23 -10.18 4.46 11.63
CA ASN A 23 -10.23 5.86 11.21
C ASN A 23 -10.30 6.02 9.68
N ARG A 24 -9.71 5.09 8.94
CA ARG A 24 -9.78 5.05 7.48
C ARG A 24 -11.17 4.63 7.01
N ALA A 25 -11.74 3.62 7.67
CA ALA A 25 -13.11 3.17 7.43
C ALA A 25 -14.13 4.30 7.65
N ALA A 26 -14.00 5.04 8.76
CA ALA A 26 -14.86 6.19 9.04
C ALA A 26 -14.82 7.25 7.94
N ARG A 27 -13.60 7.62 7.48
CA ARG A 27 -13.45 8.56 6.36
C ARG A 27 -14.04 8.03 5.05
N MET A 28 -13.95 6.72 4.80
CA MET A 28 -14.53 6.10 3.61
C MET A 28 -16.07 6.25 3.61
N VAL A 29 -16.72 6.01 4.74
CA VAL A 29 -18.17 6.21 4.89
C VAL A 29 -18.55 7.68 4.72
N GLU A 30 -17.79 8.59 5.33
CA GLU A 30 -18.04 10.04 5.25
C GLU A 30 -17.98 10.57 3.80
N HIS A 31 -17.04 10.05 3.01
CA HIS A 31 -16.87 10.48 1.61
C HIS A 31 -17.82 9.77 0.63
N ASN A 32 -18.49 8.69 1.06
CA ASN A 32 -19.40 7.91 0.21
C ASN A 32 -20.71 7.60 0.97
N PRO A 33 -21.44 8.61 1.45
CA PRO A 33 -22.62 8.42 2.31
C PRO A 33 -23.79 7.74 1.60
N GLN A 34 -23.79 7.72 0.27
CA GLN A 34 -24.84 7.10 -0.55
C GLN A 34 -24.69 5.59 -0.69
N ALA A 35 -23.56 5.02 -0.30
CA ALA A 35 -23.28 3.60 -0.43
C ALA A 35 -23.40 2.88 0.92
N SER A 36 -23.78 1.60 0.88
CA SER A 36 -23.73 0.72 2.05
C SER A 36 -22.34 0.13 2.21
N HIS A 37 -21.80 0.17 3.43
CA HIS A 37 -20.44 -0.31 3.72
C HIS A 37 -20.46 -1.33 4.87
N LEU A 38 -19.69 -2.41 4.74
CA LEU A 38 -19.44 -3.39 5.79
C LEU A 38 -17.94 -3.51 6.05
N PHE A 39 -17.56 -3.61 7.30
CA PHE A 39 -16.18 -3.73 7.77
C PHE A 39 -16.02 -4.94 8.70
N PRO A 40 -16.13 -6.19 8.19
CA PRO A 40 -16.24 -7.40 9.03
C PRO A 40 -15.07 -7.61 9.98
N LEU A 41 -13.85 -7.16 9.61
CA LEU A 41 -12.67 -7.31 10.46
C LEU A 41 -12.69 -6.28 11.60
N ILE A 42 -13.15 -5.06 11.34
CA ILE A 42 -13.32 -4.01 12.36
C ILE A 42 -14.40 -4.43 13.35
N ASP A 43 -15.55 -4.92 12.86
CA ASP A 43 -16.67 -5.36 13.67
C ASP A 43 -16.30 -6.51 14.63
N LYS A 44 -15.32 -7.32 14.24
CA LYS A 44 -14.78 -8.43 15.04
C LYS A 44 -13.50 -8.06 15.81
N TYR A 45 -13.09 -6.80 15.80
CA TYR A 45 -11.88 -6.31 16.46
C TYR A 45 -10.59 -7.03 16.01
N LEU A 46 -10.56 -7.56 14.77
CA LEU A 46 -9.42 -8.29 14.23
C LEU A 46 -8.35 -7.34 13.70
N ARG A 47 -7.12 -7.59 14.09
CA ARG A 47 -5.91 -6.90 13.57
C ARG A 47 -5.25 -7.72 12.48
N LYS A 48 -4.28 -7.14 11.82
CA LYS A 48 -3.54 -7.80 10.73
C LYS A 48 -2.92 -9.14 11.17
N GLU A 49 -2.38 -9.20 12.38
CA GLU A 49 -1.78 -10.40 12.96
C GLU A 49 -2.81 -11.53 13.12
N ASP A 50 -4.03 -11.19 13.57
CA ASP A 50 -5.13 -12.14 13.74
C ASP A 50 -5.56 -12.72 12.37
N VAL A 51 -5.64 -11.85 11.36
CA VAL A 51 -5.99 -12.24 9.99
C VAL A 51 -4.90 -13.14 9.39
N HIS A 52 -3.62 -12.81 9.60
CA HIS A 52 -2.50 -13.65 9.16
C HIS A 52 -2.52 -15.00 9.86
N GLY A 53 -2.70 -15.03 11.19
CA GLY A 53 -2.80 -16.28 11.95
C GLY A 53 -3.98 -17.15 11.51
N TYR A 54 -5.14 -16.55 11.23
CA TYR A 54 -6.28 -17.26 10.69
C TYR A 54 -5.97 -17.84 9.30
N PHE A 55 -5.34 -17.06 8.43
CA PHE A 55 -4.96 -17.49 7.09
C PHE A 55 -4.01 -18.69 7.12
N ASP A 56 -2.94 -18.59 7.91
CA ASP A 56 -1.92 -19.66 8.01
C ASP A 56 -2.48 -20.97 8.57
N ASN A 57 -3.50 -20.89 9.43
CA ASN A 57 -4.13 -22.06 10.04
C ASN A 57 -5.25 -22.71 9.18
N ASN A 58 -5.84 -21.97 8.25
CA ASN A 58 -7.05 -22.43 7.54
C ASN A 58 -6.86 -22.64 6.03
N PHE A 59 -5.77 -22.13 5.44
CA PHE A 59 -5.53 -22.25 4.01
C PHE A 59 -4.21 -22.93 3.71
N SER A 60 -4.20 -23.79 2.70
CA SER A 60 -3.02 -24.55 2.26
C SER A 60 -2.13 -23.82 1.25
N PHE A 61 -2.55 -22.65 0.75
CA PHE A 61 -1.76 -21.84 -0.17
C PHE A 61 -1.01 -20.73 0.56
N ALA A 62 0.15 -20.35 0.02
CA ALA A 62 1.02 -19.39 0.66
C ALA A 62 0.43 -17.96 0.68
N ARG A 63 0.74 -17.21 1.73
CA ARG A 63 0.53 -15.76 1.78
C ARG A 63 1.30 -15.05 0.67
N PRO A 64 0.93 -13.79 0.33
CA PRO A 64 1.75 -12.99 -0.57
C PRO A 64 3.20 -12.89 -0.10
N ARG A 65 4.14 -13.20 -1.00
CA ARG A 65 5.57 -13.35 -0.71
C ARG A 65 6.21 -12.13 -0.03
N MET A 66 5.67 -10.93 -0.24
CA MET A 66 6.19 -9.71 0.38
C MET A 66 6.20 -9.80 1.92
N TYR A 67 5.21 -10.44 2.53
CA TYR A 67 5.18 -10.64 3.98
C TYR A 67 6.32 -11.56 4.44
N ASP A 68 6.59 -12.64 3.72
CA ASP A 68 7.68 -13.58 4.04
C ASP A 68 9.07 -12.94 3.87
N MET A 69 9.16 -11.93 3.01
CA MET A 69 10.35 -11.11 2.82
C MET A 69 10.49 -9.98 3.86
N GLY A 70 9.57 -9.89 4.83
CA GLY A 70 9.60 -8.91 5.91
C GLY A 70 9.08 -7.52 5.56
N TYR A 71 8.26 -7.39 4.50
CA TYR A 71 7.55 -6.14 4.23
C TYR A 71 6.28 -6.04 5.09
N PRO A 72 5.97 -4.86 5.65
CA PRO A 72 4.79 -4.70 6.50
C PRO A 72 3.47 -4.79 5.72
N ASN A 73 3.51 -4.55 4.42
CA ASN A 73 2.34 -4.58 3.54
C ASN A 73 2.68 -5.26 2.21
N ASN A 74 1.67 -5.87 1.58
CA ASN A 74 1.78 -6.42 0.23
C ASN A 74 1.51 -5.35 -0.83
N ASN A 75 2.32 -4.29 -0.82
CA ASN A 75 2.26 -3.23 -1.83
C ASN A 75 2.96 -3.65 -3.12
N CYS A 76 2.72 -2.89 -4.21
CA CYS A 76 3.46 -3.08 -5.45
C CYS A 76 4.96 -2.98 -5.22
N VAL A 77 5.73 -3.88 -5.81
CA VAL A 77 7.20 -3.81 -5.77
C VAL A 77 7.67 -2.53 -6.46
N GLY A 78 8.44 -1.71 -5.72
CA GLY A 78 8.83 -0.38 -6.21
C GLY A 78 7.70 0.66 -6.16
N CYS A 79 6.84 0.58 -5.14
CA CYS A 79 5.77 1.56 -4.90
C CYS A 79 6.36 2.96 -4.68
N ILE A 80 5.91 3.93 -5.47
CA ILE A 80 6.39 5.33 -5.39
C ILE A 80 6.04 6.04 -4.07
N LYS A 81 5.16 5.45 -3.27
CA LYS A 81 4.81 5.95 -1.94
C LYS A 81 5.74 5.43 -0.84
N GLY A 82 6.67 4.54 -1.17
CA GLY A 82 7.65 4.02 -0.21
C GLY A 82 8.62 5.10 0.25
N ALA A 83 9.02 5.06 1.52
CA ALA A 83 10.02 5.94 2.11
C ALA A 83 11.45 5.38 1.94
N MET A 84 12.44 6.00 2.57
CA MET A 84 13.86 5.67 2.35
C MET A 84 14.22 4.23 2.71
N GLY A 85 13.75 3.72 3.86
CA GLY A 85 14.01 2.35 4.29
C GLY A 85 13.35 1.31 3.39
N TYR A 86 12.14 1.60 2.88
CA TYR A 86 11.50 0.76 1.86
C TYR A 86 12.36 0.69 0.59
N TRP A 87 12.82 1.82 0.07
CA TRP A 87 13.62 1.84 -1.14
C TRP A 87 15.00 1.20 -0.97
N ASN A 88 15.62 1.34 0.22
CA ASN A 88 16.84 0.61 0.53
C ASN A 88 16.63 -0.90 0.59
N LYS A 89 15.47 -1.36 1.10
CA LYS A 89 15.12 -2.77 1.05
C LYS A 89 14.81 -3.24 -0.39
N ILE A 90 14.12 -2.44 -1.20
CA ILE A 90 13.90 -2.74 -2.63
C ILE A 90 15.23 -2.81 -3.39
N ARG A 91 16.21 -1.96 -3.06
CA ARG A 91 17.56 -2.03 -3.63
C ARG A 91 18.21 -3.40 -3.43
N VAL A 92 18.00 -4.02 -2.26
CA VAL A 92 18.56 -5.33 -1.92
C VAL A 92 17.73 -6.48 -2.52
N ASP A 93 16.42 -6.44 -2.34
CA ASP A 93 15.54 -7.56 -2.69
C ASP A 93 15.17 -7.60 -4.18
N PHE A 94 15.12 -6.43 -4.82
CA PHE A 94 14.70 -6.24 -6.20
C PHE A 94 15.58 -5.20 -6.93
N PRO A 95 16.88 -5.47 -7.08
CA PRO A 95 17.85 -4.48 -7.60
C PRO A 95 17.50 -3.96 -9.00
N GLU A 96 16.91 -4.79 -9.85
CA GLU A 96 16.48 -4.38 -11.18
C GLU A 96 15.32 -3.37 -11.15
N VAL A 97 14.40 -3.54 -10.20
CA VAL A 97 13.28 -2.59 -10.00
C VAL A 97 13.82 -1.27 -9.48
N PHE A 98 14.74 -1.32 -8.51
CA PHE A 98 15.39 -0.12 -7.98
C PHE A 98 16.12 0.66 -9.09
N ALA A 99 16.98 -0.01 -9.85
CA ALA A 99 17.74 0.61 -10.95
C ALA A 99 16.84 1.25 -12.01
N ARG A 100 15.80 0.54 -12.43
CA ARG A 100 14.82 1.06 -13.40
C ARG A 100 14.08 2.30 -12.88
N ARG A 101 13.73 2.33 -11.58
CA ARG A 101 13.06 3.49 -10.98
C ARG A 101 14.01 4.68 -10.84
N ALA A 102 15.26 4.45 -10.44
CA ALA A 102 16.29 5.49 -10.40
C ALA A 102 16.53 6.13 -11.78
N GLU A 103 16.64 5.31 -12.83
CA GLU A 103 16.75 5.80 -14.20
C GLU A 103 15.51 6.63 -14.61
N MET A 104 14.31 6.14 -14.28
CA MET A 104 13.06 6.84 -14.59
C MET A 104 12.98 8.21 -13.92
N GLU A 105 13.42 8.35 -12.67
CA GLU A 105 13.50 9.64 -11.97
C GLU A 105 14.38 10.63 -12.76
N ARG A 106 15.54 10.19 -13.22
CA ARG A 106 16.46 11.03 -13.99
C ARG A 106 15.89 11.43 -15.35
N VAL A 107 15.22 10.52 -16.04
CA VAL A 107 14.55 10.82 -17.33
C VAL A 107 13.41 11.82 -17.15
N LEU A 108 12.61 11.68 -16.09
CA LEU A 108 11.48 12.55 -15.80
C LEU A 108 11.89 13.87 -15.12
N GLY A 109 13.12 13.96 -14.59
CA GLY A 109 13.57 15.09 -13.79
C GLY A 109 12.80 15.27 -12.50
N HIS A 110 12.29 14.17 -11.93
CA HIS A 110 11.43 14.20 -10.73
C HIS A 110 11.78 13.06 -9.77
N SER A 111 12.11 13.40 -8.52
CA SER A 111 12.45 12.42 -7.51
C SER A 111 11.21 11.85 -6.80
N ILE A 112 11.27 10.57 -6.45
CA ILE A 112 10.27 9.90 -5.61
C ILE A 112 10.42 10.37 -4.16
N LEU A 113 11.65 10.50 -3.70
CA LEU A 113 11.97 10.88 -2.34
C LEU A 113 12.29 12.38 -2.22
N LYS A 114 12.21 12.88 -0.99
CA LYS A 114 12.61 14.24 -0.64
C LYS A 114 13.37 14.23 0.69
N GLU A 115 14.28 15.15 0.84
CA GLU A 115 14.90 15.49 2.12
C GLU A 115 13.88 16.15 3.06
N SER A 116 14.25 16.27 4.34
CA SER A 116 13.39 16.90 5.35
C SER A 116 13.07 18.38 5.08
N ASP A 117 13.92 19.05 4.31
CA ASP A 117 13.74 20.43 3.88
C ASP A 117 12.92 20.55 2.57
N GLY A 118 12.48 19.40 2.01
CA GLY A 118 11.72 19.34 0.76
C GLY A 118 12.58 19.24 -0.49
N THR A 119 13.91 19.28 -0.40
CA THR A 119 14.83 19.12 -1.52
C THR A 119 14.63 17.73 -2.17
N PRO A 120 14.60 17.63 -3.51
CA PRO A 120 14.56 16.34 -4.21
C PRO A 120 15.74 15.43 -3.81
N LEU A 121 15.43 14.18 -3.49
CA LEU A 121 16.44 13.13 -3.27
C LEU A 121 16.17 12.00 -4.27
N TYR A 122 17.08 11.82 -5.20
CA TYR A 122 16.97 10.75 -6.20
C TYR A 122 17.40 9.41 -5.61
N LEU A 123 16.82 8.31 -6.11
CA LEU A 123 17.11 6.97 -5.59
C LEU A 123 18.58 6.57 -5.72
N ASP A 124 19.25 7.00 -6.78
CA ASP A 124 20.70 6.74 -6.98
C ASP A 124 21.59 7.56 -6.02
N GLU A 125 21.06 8.61 -5.40
CA GLU A 125 21.74 9.42 -4.36
C GLU A 125 21.38 8.96 -2.94
N LEU A 126 20.37 8.08 -2.79
CA LEU A 126 19.93 7.60 -1.49
C LEU A 126 21.05 6.79 -0.81
N ASP A 127 21.49 7.24 0.37
CA ASP A 127 22.44 6.50 1.19
C ASP A 127 21.81 5.15 1.63
N PRO A 128 22.52 4.01 1.43
CA PRO A 128 22.02 2.69 1.81
C PRO A 128 21.66 2.52 3.30
N ASP A 129 22.28 3.30 4.17
CA ASP A 129 22.05 3.22 5.62
C ASP A 129 20.93 4.16 6.13
N ARG A 130 20.30 4.93 5.23
CA ARG A 130 19.19 5.84 5.58
C ARG A 130 17.84 5.16 5.58
N GLY A 131 16.96 5.62 6.48
CA GLY A 131 15.60 5.12 6.65
C GLY A 131 15.54 3.83 7.46
N ASN A 132 14.35 3.50 7.93
CA ASN A 132 14.10 2.28 8.67
C ASN A 132 12.70 1.75 8.36
N LEU A 133 12.62 0.70 7.58
CA LEU A 133 11.37 0.09 7.14
C LEU A 133 10.39 -0.21 8.30
N ASN A 134 10.92 -0.59 9.48
CA ASN A 134 10.08 -0.97 10.62
C ASN A 134 9.42 0.22 11.32
N THR A 135 9.92 1.42 11.11
CA THR A 135 9.39 2.66 11.72
C THR A 135 8.71 3.57 10.71
N GLU A 136 8.81 3.26 9.43
CA GLU A 136 8.20 4.03 8.37
C GLU A 136 6.69 3.79 8.29
N VAL A 137 5.94 4.89 8.19
CA VAL A 137 4.52 4.81 7.92
C VAL A 137 4.33 4.53 6.43
N PHE A 138 3.86 3.34 6.10
CA PHE A 138 3.50 3.02 4.73
C PHE A 138 2.14 3.66 4.40
N PRO A 139 2.10 4.57 3.44
CA PRO A 139 0.82 5.11 3.01
C PRO A 139 0.00 4.02 2.34
N ASP A 140 -1.28 4.03 2.65
CA ASP A 140 -2.24 3.11 2.08
C ASP A 140 -2.29 3.22 0.55
N CYS A 141 -2.51 2.09 -0.10
CA CYS A 141 -2.84 2.07 -1.52
C CYS A 141 -4.15 2.85 -1.72
N SER A 142 -4.13 3.88 -2.57
CA SER A 142 -5.30 4.72 -2.82
C SER A 142 -5.93 4.37 -4.18
N ILE A 143 -7.21 4.68 -4.32
CA ILE A 143 -7.93 4.59 -5.59
C ILE A 143 -7.23 5.39 -6.72
N MET A 144 -6.46 6.41 -6.37
CA MET A 144 -5.68 7.19 -7.34
C MET A 144 -4.60 6.36 -8.04
N CYS A 145 -4.00 5.37 -7.35
CA CYS A 145 -3.07 4.43 -7.99
C CYS A 145 -3.81 3.57 -9.02
N TYR A 146 -5.02 3.09 -8.67
CA TYR A 146 -5.85 2.31 -9.58
C TYR A 146 -6.26 3.14 -10.81
N ILE A 147 -6.68 4.39 -10.62
CA ILE A 147 -7.05 5.30 -11.72
C ILE A 147 -5.84 5.61 -12.63
N ALA A 148 -4.64 5.76 -12.05
CA ALA A 148 -3.43 6.00 -12.83
C ALA A 148 -3.02 4.80 -13.69
N ASP A 149 -3.31 3.58 -13.23
CA ASP A 149 -2.99 2.33 -13.93
C ASP A 149 -3.96 2.03 -15.10
N GLN A 150 -5.12 2.73 -15.15
CA GLN A 150 -6.13 2.59 -16.22
C GLN A 150 -5.87 3.51 -17.43
N LYS A 151 -4.83 4.33 -17.41
CA LYS A 151 -4.43 5.24 -18.51
C LYS A 151 -3.27 4.69 -19.29
#